data_abef6d1fa306f79fcae2ed1995b7e6d1
#
_entry.id   abef6d1fa306f79fcae2ed1995b7e6d1
#
_cell.length_a   1.000
_cell.length_b   1.000
_cell.length_c   1.000
_cell.angle_alpha   90.00
_cell.angle_beta   90.00
_cell.angle_gamma   90.00
#
_symmetry.space_group_name_H-M   'P 1'
#
loop_
_entity.id
_entity.type
_entity.pdbx_description
1 polymer ?
#
loop_
_entity_poly.entity_id
_entity_poly.type
_entity_poly.pdbx_seq_one_letter_code
_entity_poly.pdbx_strand_id
1 'polypeptide(L)'
;NTPRVREARRTNVELILSQHDNQCATCVRSGTCRLQKTANDLGVLHVPYPSDLARGKKAFWTTTFPLYRDVNKCIKCMRCVQVCDKVQSLSVWDVSGSGSRTTIDVSGNRFIKEADCSLCGQCITHCPTGALRERDDTAKAFSALANPDQVTVVQIAPAVRAAWGEAFGMDTGTATIGQLVTALRKMGAEYVYDTTFSA
;
A
#
# COMPACT_ATOMS: atom_id res chain seq x y z
N ASN A 1 21.11 -17.69 18.12
CA ASN A 1 21.44 -17.26 16.75
C ASN A 1 22.76 -17.90 16.31
N THR A 2 22.73 -19.21 16.02
CA THR A 2 23.90 -19.97 15.55
C THR A 2 24.15 -19.75 14.05
N PRO A 3 25.36 -20.05 13.53
CA PRO A 3 25.66 -19.98 12.09
C PRO A 3 24.64 -20.76 11.25
N ARG A 4 24.31 -22.01 11.66
CA ARG A 4 23.32 -22.85 10.99
C ARG A 4 21.93 -22.20 10.91
N VAL A 5 21.51 -21.53 11.98
CA VAL A 5 20.21 -20.81 12.00
C VAL A 5 20.25 -19.59 11.07
N ARG A 6 21.37 -18.88 11.00
CA ARG A 6 21.52 -17.74 10.07
C ARG A 6 21.49 -18.21 8.62
N GLU A 7 22.16 -19.29 8.30
CA GLU A 7 22.14 -19.88 6.95
C GLU A 7 20.74 -20.30 6.53
N ALA A 8 20.01 -21.03 7.39
CA ALA A 8 18.62 -21.41 7.13
C ALA A 8 17.71 -20.19 6.90
N ARG A 9 17.87 -19.13 7.69
CA ARG A 9 17.13 -17.86 7.50
C ARG A 9 17.48 -17.18 6.19
N ARG A 10 18.76 -17.16 5.82
CA ARG A 10 19.23 -16.62 4.54
C ARG A 10 18.59 -17.35 3.38
N THR A 11 18.66 -18.70 3.35
CA THR A 11 18.02 -19.52 2.33
C THR A 11 16.51 -19.24 2.20
N ASN A 12 15.79 -19.12 3.31
CA ASN A 12 14.37 -18.77 3.29
C ASN A 12 14.14 -17.39 2.67
N VAL A 13 14.96 -16.40 2.97
CA VAL A 13 14.84 -15.05 2.38
C VAL A 13 15.18 -15.07 0.89
N GLU A 14 16.20 -15.82 0.47
CA GLU A 14 16.54 -16.01 -0.94
C GLU A 14 15.38 -16.65 -1.72
N LEU A 15 14.70 -17.66 -1.15
CA LEU A 15 13.52 -18.27 -1.74
C LEU A 15 12.34 -17.28 -1.84
N ILE A 16 12.15 -16.42 -0.84
CA ILE A 16 11.12 -15.37 -0.91
C ILE A 16 11.47 -14.37 -2.03
N LEU A 17 12.72 -13.95 -2.10
CA LEU A 17 13.19 -12.98 -3.09
C LEU A 17 13.12 -13.53 -4.52
N SER A 18 13.26 -14.86 -4.74
CA SER A 18 13.11 -15.47 -6.06
C SER A 18 11.69 -15.35 -6.63
N GLN A 19 10.70 -15.14 -5.74
CA GLN A 19 9.29 -14.97 -6.11
C GLN A 19 8.81 -13.52 -5.90
N HIS A 20 9.73 -12.59 -5.68
CA HIS A 20 9.43 -11.18 -5.41
C HIS A 20 9.97 -10.30 -6.53
N ASP A 21 9.19 -9.27 -6.92
CA ASP A 21 9.67 -8.23 -7.82
C ASP A 21 10.66 -7.33 -7.09
N ASN A 22 11.94 -7.51 -7.39
CA ASN A 22 13.06 -6.86 -6.70
C ASN A 22 13.38 -5.44 -7.22
N GLN A 23 12.45 -4.76 -7.87
CA GLN A 23 12.61 -3.37 -8.32
C GLN A 23 12.51 -2.39 -7.13
N CYS A 24 13.47 -2.50 -6.21
CA CYS A 24 13.44 -1.75 -4.94
C CYS A 24 13.55 -0.24 -5.13
N ALA A 25 14.31 0.22 -6.12
CA ALA A 25 14.54 1.66 -6.36
C ALA A 25 13.25 2.43 -6.70
N THR A 26 12.29 1.77 -7.36
CA THR A 26 11.00 2.35 -7.75
C THR A 26 9.83 1.88 -6.88
N CYS A 27 10.12 1.13 -5.82
CA CYS A 27 9.11 0.58 -4.94
C CYS A 27 8.63 1.61 -3.92
N VAL A 28 7.31 1.71 -3.70
CA VAL A 28 6.70 2.59 -2.68
C VAL A 28 7.17 2.30 -1.24
N ARG A 29 7.80 1.14 -1.00
CA ARG A 29 8.37 0.77 0.29
C ARG A 29 9.89 0.86 0.34
N SER A 30 10.54 1.47 -0.67
CA SER A 30 11.99 1.67 -0.66
C SER A 30 12.44 2.36 0.63
N GLY A 31 13.48 1.85 1.26
CA GLY A 31 13.99 2.35 2.54
C GLY A 31 13.18 1.95 3.79
N THR A 32 11.89 1.61 3.66
CA THR A 32 11.03 1.20 4.80
C THR A 32 10.56 -0.26 4.71
N CYS A 33 11.01 -1.00 3.71
CA CYS A 33 10.61 -2.38 3.45
C CYS A 33 11.28 -3.36 4.43
N ARG A 34 10.47 -4.14 5.14
CA ARG A 34 10.98 -5.16 6.08
C ARG A 34 11.71 -6.30 5.38
N LEU A 35 11.29 -6.68 4.16
CA LEU A 35 11.99 -7.69 3.38
C LEU A 35 13.39 -7.21 2.98
N GLN A 36 13.50 -5.99 2.46
CA GLN A 36 14.78 -5.35 2.12
C GLN A 36 15.72 -5.30 3.32
N LYS A 37 15.21 -4.81 4.48
CA LYS A 37 15.99 -4.79 5.72
C LYS A 37 16.47 -6.19 6.10
N THR A 38 15.58 -7.19 6.11
CA THR A 38 15.94 -8.57 6.49
C THR A 38 16.96 -9.19 5.54
N ALA A 39 16.86 -8.94 4.24
CA ALA A 39 17.84 -9.38 3.26
C ALA A 39 19.22 -8.77 3.51
N ASN A 40 19.28 -7.47 3.78
CA ASN A 40 20.52 -6.77 4.14
C ASN A 40 21.13 -7.31 5.45
N ASP A 41 20.32 -7.48 6.50
CA ASP A 41 20.77 -8.00 7.80
C ASP A 41 21.35 -9.43 7.71
N LEU A 42 20.91 -10.23 6.72
CA LEU A 42 21.39 -11.58 6.47
C LEU A 42 22.50 -11.65 5.41
N GLY A 43 22.87 -10.52 4.81
CA GLY A 43 23.91 -10.44 3.79
C GLY A 43 23.55 -11.15 2.49
N VAL A 44 22.27 -11.09 2.06
CA VAL A 44 21.82 -11.63 0.78
C VAL A 44 22.24 -10.66 -0.33
N LEU A 45 23.24 -11.04 -1.13
CA LEU A 45 23.79 -10.21 -2.22
C LEU A 45 23.22 -10.62 -3.60
N HIS A 46 22.79 -11.86 -3.73
CA HIS A 46 22.20 -12.40 -4.95
C HIS A 46 21.16 -13.47 -4.61
N VAL A 47 20.28 -13.76 -5.54
CA VAL A 47 19.26 -14.79 -5.40
C VAL A 47 19.63 -15.95 -6.32
N PRO A 48 20.06 -17.12 -5.77
CA PRO A 48 20.54 -18.24 -6.59
C PRO A 48 19.41 -19.04 -7.24
N TYR A 49 18.16 -18.77 -6.86
CA TYR A 49 17.00 -19.51 -7.36
C TYR A 49 16.37 -18.82 -8.57
N PRO A 50 15.85 -19.56 -9.56
CA PRO A 50 15.18 -18.97 -10.70
C PRO A 50 13.92 -18.19 -10.29
N SER A 51 13.72 -17.02 -10.90
CA SER A 51 12.52 -16.21 -10.69
C SER A 51 11.35 -16.76 -11.52
N ASP A 52 10.18 -16.79 -10.91
CA ASP A 52 8.93 -17.24 -11.50
C ASP A 52 7.86 -16.14 -11.55
N LEU A 53 8.29 -14.89 -11.60
CA LEU A 53 7.41 -13.70 -11.57
C LEU A 53 6.39 -13.67 -12.72
N ALA A 54 6.70 -14.28 -13.86
CA ALA A 54 5.78 -14.37 -15.01
C ALA A 54 4.47 -15.13 -14.72
N ARG A 55 4.41 -15.88 -13.61
CA ARG A 55 3.22 -16.61 -13.17
C ARG A 55 2.25 -15.78 -12.32
N GLY A 56 2.60 -14.56 -11.99
CA GLY A 56 1.70 -13.65 -11.31
C GLY A 56 0.47 -13.39 -12.19
N LYS A 57 -0.55 -14.23 -12.07
CA LYS A 57 -1.85 -13.94 -12.68
C LYS A 57 -2.28 -12.58 -12.18
N LYS A 58 -2.53 -11.65 -13.10
CA LYS A 58 -3.24 -10.41 -12.78
C LYS A 58 -4.55 -10.84 -12.13
N ALA A 59 -4.67 -10.65 -10.84
CA ALA A 59 -5.94 -10.82 -10.16
C ALA A 59 -6.98 -9.93 -10.86
N PHE A 60 -8.23 -10.28 -10.75
CA PHE A 60 -9.39 -9.49 -11.21
C PHE A 60 -9.45 -8.17 -10.45
N TRP A 61 -8.49 -7.30 -10.74
CA TRP A 61 -8.32 -6.03 -10.05
C TRP A 61 -8.80 -4.89 -10.93
N THR A 62 -9.61 -4.01 -10.38
CA THR A 62 -10.08 -2.84 -11.13
C THR A 62 -9.21 -1.63 -10.81
N THR A 63 -8.84 -0.86 -11.82
CA THR A 63 -8.09 0.39 -11.66
C THR A 63 -8.92 1.50 -11.01
N THR A 64 -10.23 1.32 -10.90
CA THR A 64 -11.16 2.28 -10.29
C THR A 64 -11.28 2.13 -8.78
N PHE A 65 -10.86 0.99 -8.21
CA PHE A 65 -10.91 0.79 -6.76
C PHE A 65 -9.76 1.55 -6.08
N PRO A 66 -9.99 2.18 -4.92
CA PRO A 66 -8.98 3.03 -4.27
C PRO A 66 -7.79 2.27 -3.66
N LEU A 67 -7.88 0.95 -3.57
CA LEU A 67 -6.81 0.07 -3.12
C LEU A 67 -6.14 -0.58 -4.33
N TYR A 68 -4.81 -0.57 -4.38
CA TYR A 68 -4.01 -1.22 -5.41
C TYR A 68 -3.28 -2.44 -4.84
N ARG A 69 -3.21 -3.51 -5.63
CA ARG A 69 -2.49 -4.72 -5.27
C ARG A 69 -1.51 -5.14 -6.37
N ASP A 70 -0.26 -5.37 -5.96
CA ASP A 70 0.77 -5.98 -6.79
C ASP A 70 1.10 -7.37 -6.25
N VAL A 71 0.66 -8.40 -6.97
CA VAL A 71 0.84 -9.79 -6.56
C VAL A 71 2.31 -10.22 -6.56
N ASN A 72 3.13 -9.64 -7.44
CA ASN A 72 4.56 -9.95 -7.55
C ASN A 72 5.39 -9.38 -6.38
N LYS A 73 4.82 -8.46 -5.60
CA LYS A 73 5.43 -7.94 -4.37
C LYS A 73 4.91 -8.62 -3.10
N CYS A 74 3.98 -9.57 -3.24
CA CYS A 74 3.41 -10.29 -2.11
C CYS A 74 4.32 -11.43 -1.64
N ILE A 75 4.74 -11.37 -0.37
CA ILE A 75 5.55 -12.42 0.29
C ILE A 75 4.70 -13.46 1.04
N LYS A 76 3.41 -13.46 0.83
CA LYS A 76 2.45 -14.44 1.38
C LYS A 76 2.46 -14.51 2.92
N CYS A 77 2.76 -13.41 3.59
CA CYS A 77 2.89 -13.33 5.07
C CYS A 77 1.56 -13.34 5.82
N MET A 78 0.41 -13.32 5.12
CA MET A 78 -0.96 -13.38 5.66
C MET A 78 -1.34 -12.24 6.61
N ARG A 79 -0.56 -11.19 6.78
CA ARG A 79 -0.88 -10.09 7.71
C ARG A 79 -2.16 -9.35 7.31
N CYS A 80 -2.38 -9.14 6.01
CA CYS A 80 -3.61 -8.53 5.50
C CYS A 80 -4.84 -9.41 5.76
N VAL A 81 -4.71 -10.74 5.65
CA VAL A 81 -5.76 -11.71 6.00
C VAL A 81 -6.07 -11.58 7.49
N GLN A 82 -5.05 -11.67 8.35
CA GLN A 82 -5.22 -11.63 9.80
C GLN A 82 -5.85 -10.33 10.30
N VAL A 83 -5.37 -9.17 9.82
CA VAL A 83 -5.92 -7.89 10.26
C VAL A 83 -7.35 -7.70 9.75
N CYS A 84 -7.66 -8.14 8.54
CA CYS A 84 -9.00 -8.01 7.97
C CYS A 84 -10.01 -8.93 8.65
N ASP A 85 -9.62 -10.16 8.96
CA ASP A 85 -10.48 -11.14 9.62
C ASP A 85 -10.60 -10.89 11.14
N LYS A 86 -9.46 -10.83 11.85
CA LYS A 86 -9.46 -10.83 13.34
C LYS A 86 -9.67 -9.46 13.95
N VAL A 87 -9.28 -8.37 13.27
CA VAL A 87 -9.39 -7.01 13.80
C VAL A 87 -10.56 -6.27 13.20
N GLN A 88 -10.75 -6.36 11.88
CA GLN A 88 -11.83 -5.66 11.17
C GLN A 88 -13.11 -6.50 11.02
N SER A 89 -13.04 -7.82 11.22
CA SER A 89 -14.16 -8.76 11.08
C SER A 89 -14.84 -8.75 9.69
N LEU A 90 -14.05 -8.45 8.64
CA LEU A 90 -14.57 -8.30 7.26
C LEU A 90 -14.21 -9.46 6.34
N SER A 91 -13.14 -10.19 6.63
CA SER A 91 -12.66 -11.36 5.88
C SER A 91 -12.57 -11.16 4.35
N VAL A 92 -12.14 -9.94 3.93
CA VAL A 92 -12.01 -9.58 2.51
C VAL A 92 -10.88 -10.37 1.84
N TRP A 93 -9.79 -10.65 2.58
CA TRP A 93 -8.60 -11.31 2.08
C TRP A 93 -8.56 -12.77 2.53
N ASP A 94 -8.13 -13.65 1.63
CA ASP A 94 -7.94 -15.08 1.93
C ASP A 94 -6.76 -15.67 1.15
N VAL A 95 -6.38 -16.88 1.51
CA VAL A 95 -5.37 -17.68 0.82
C VAL A 95 -6.02 -18.37 -0.37
N SER A 96 -5.46 -18.17 -1.56
CA SER A 96 -5.90 -18.83 -2.78
C SER A 96 -4.78 -19.69 -3.38
N GLY A 97 -5.14 -20.82 -3.96
CA GLY A 97 -4.20 -21.77 -4.55
C GLY A 97 -3.46 -22.63 -3.53
N SER A 98 -2.54 -23.46 -4.01
CA SER A 98 -1.74 -24.38 -3.20
C SER A 98 -0.32 -24.52 -3.72
N GLY A 99 0.61 -24.89 -2.84
CA GLY A 99 2.03 -25.07 -3.15
C GLY A 99 2.66 -23.80 -3.70
N SER A 100 3.42 -23.89 -4.78
CA SER A 100 4.06 -22.72 -5.41
C SER A 100 3.07 -21.68 -5.96
N ARG A 101 1.83 -22.09 -6.22
CA ARG A 101 0.75 -21.22 -6.72
C ARG A 101 -0.02 -20.52 -5.62
N THR A 102 0.32 -20.73 -4.36
CA THR A 102 -0.31 -20.02 -3.23
C THR A 102 -0.15 -18.52 -3.41
N THR A 103 -1.25 -17.79 -3.26
CA THR A 103 -1.30 -16.32 -3.26
C THR A 103 -2.29 -15.84 -2.23
N ILE A 104 -2.23 -14.58 -1.87
CA ILE A 104 -3.27 -13.93 -1.08
C ILE A 104 -4.18 -13.18 -2.07
N ASP A 105 -5.45 -13.45 -2.04
CA ASP A 105 -6.44 -12.83 -2.93
C ASP A 105 -7.72 -12.46 -2.20
N VAL A 106 -8.68 -11.90 -2.93
CA VAL A 106 -10.01 -11.63 -2.38
C VAL A 106 -10.72 -12.95 -2.10
N SER A 107 -11.29 -13.07 -0.93
CA SER A 107 -12.01 -14.27 -0.47
C SER A 107 -13.05 -14.73 -1.48
N GLY A 108 -13.08 -16.02 -1.76
CA GLY A 108 -13.96 -16.63 -2.76
C GLY A 108 -13.60 -16.27 -4.21
N ASN A 109 -12.40 -15.76 -4.49
CA ASN A 109 -11.95 -15.30 -5.81
C ASN A 109 -12.91 -14.26 -6.45
N ARG A 110 -13.60 -13.47 -5.63
CA ARG A 110 -14.49 -12.39 -6.07
C ARG A 110 -13.68 -11.18 -6.56
N PHE A 111 -14.35 -10.28 -7.29
CA PHE A 111 -13.78 -8.95 -7.52
C PHE A 111 -13.75 -8.16 -6.20
N ILE A 112 -12.71 -7.35 -6.02
CA ILE A 112 -12.57 -6.52 -4.80
C ILE A 112 -13.77 -5.60 -4.56
N LYS A 113 -14.40 -5.11 -5.61
CA LYS A 113 -15.61 -4.27 -5.54
C LYS A 113 -16.87 -5.02 -5.07
N GLU A 114 -16.85 -6.35 -5.15
CA GLU A 114 -17.93 -7.24 -4.72
C GLU A 114 -17.71 -7.76 -3.28
N ALA A 115 -16.54 -7.50 -2.73
CA ALA A 115 -16.22 -7.81 -1.35
C ALA A 115 -16.69 -6.68 -0.42
N ASP A 116 -17.11 -7.03 0.79
CA ASP A 116 -17.59 -6.07 1.80
C ASP A 116 -16.42 -5.30 2.42
N CYS A 117 -15.64 -4.60 1.58
CA CYS A 117 -14.48 -3.84 1.99
C CYS A 117 -14.89 -2.46 2.52
N SER A 118 -14.60 -2.17 3.79
CA SER A 118 -14.86 -0.87 4.41
C SER A 118 -13.86 0.23 4.03
N LEU A 119 -12.87 -0.05 3.17
CA LEU A 119 -11.81 0.88 2.76
C LEU A 119 -10.96 1.42 3.92
N CYS A 120 -10.88 0.70 5.04
CA CYS A 120 -10.18 1.13 6.26
C CYS A 120 -8.66 1.25 6.13
N GLY A 121 -8.03 0.73 5.06
CA GLY A 121 -6.60 0.80 4.81
C GLY A 121 -5.70 -0.07 5.70
N GLN A 122 -6.25 -0.82 6.68
CA GLN A 122 -5.45 -1.61 7.62
C GLN A 122 -4.58 -2.68 6.93
N CYS A 123 -5.03 -3.25 5.85
CA CYS A 123 -4.25 -4.20 5.06
C CYS A 123 -3.01 -3.54 4.42
N ILE A 124 -3.06 -2.25 4.08
CA ILE A 124 -1.93 -1.47 3.56
C ILE A 124 -0.88 -1.26 4.66
N THR A 125 -1.31 -0.77 5.83
CA THR A 125 -0.41 -0.46 6.96
C THR A 125 0.30 -1.71 7.50
N HIS A 126 -0.37 -2.86 7.44
CA HIS A 126 0.20 -4.14 7.90
C HIS A 126 1.01 -4.87 6.81
N CYS A 127 0.95 -4.44 5.54
CA CYS A 127 1.75 -5.03 4.47
C CYS A 127 3.23 -4.70 4.67
N PRO A 128 4.13 -5.69 4.84
CA PRO A 128 5.56 -5.45 5.08
C PRO A 128 6.33 -5.09 3.80
N THR A 129 5.70 -5.25 2.64
CA THR A 129 6.24 -4.95 1.31
C THR A 129 5.29 -4.01 0.57
N GLY A 130 5.57 -3.61 -0.64
CA GLY A 130 4.68 -2.76 -1.44
C GLY A 130 3.56 -3.50 -2.18
N ALA A 131 3.14 -4.69 -1.69
CA ALA A 131 2.12 -5.49 -2.37
C ALA A 131 0.72 -4.90 -2.28
N LEU A 132 0.39 -4.21 -1.20
CA LEU A 132 -0.85 -3.47 -1.03
C LEU A 132 -0.53 -2.00 -0.77
N ARG A 133 -1.19 -1.13 -1.50
CA ARG A 133 -1.05 0.32 -1.38
C ARG A 133 -2.35 1.00 -1.80
N GLU A 134 -2.46 2.25 -1.47
CA GLU A 134 -3.47 3.16 -2.01
C GLU A 134 -3.26 3.35 -3.53
N ARG A 135 -4.33 3.64 -4.24
CA ARG A 135 -4.25 4.10 -5.63
C ARG A 135 -3.66 5.50 -5.65
N ASP A 136 -2.63 5.72 -6.45
CA ASP A 136 -2.03 7.03 -6.62
C ASP A 136 -2.80 7.83 -7.69
N ASP A 137 -3.55 8.83 -7.25
CA ASP A 137 -4.26 9.76 -8.11
C ASP A 137 -3.59 11.15 -8.15
N THR A 138 -2.36 11.29 -7.63
CA THR A 138 -1.65 12.58 -7.51
C THR A 138 -1.54 13.31 -8.85
N ALA A 139 -1.14 12.61 -9.92
CA ALA A 139 -1.03 13.20 -11.25
C ALA A 139 -2.37 13.69 -11.79
N LYS A 140 -3.46 12.95 -11.53
CA LYS A 140 -4.82 13.37 -11.91
C LYS A 140 -5.25 14.62 -11.14
N ALA A 141 -4.96 14.65 -9.83
CA ALA A 141 -5.28 15.81 -8.99
C ALA A 141 -4.55 17.06 -9.48
N PHE A 142 -3.25 16.98 -9.75
CA PHE A 142 -2.48 18.11 -10.29
C PHE A 142 -2.98 18.55 -11.67
N SER A 143 -3.32 17.62 -12.54
CA SER A 143 -3.89 17.96 -13.85
C SER A 143 -5.24 18.67 -13.73
N ALA A 144 -6.09 18.25 -12.80
CA ALA A 144 -7.38 18.91 -12.55
C ALA A 144 -7.20 20.31 -11.96
N LEU A 145 -6.30 20.47 -10.98
CA LEU A 145 -5.99 21.76 -10.36
C LEU A 145 -5.37 22.78 -11.34
N ALA A 146 -4.63 22.28 -12.34
CA ALA A 146 -3.99 23.13 -13.37
C ALA A 146 -4.92 23.47 -14.54
N ASN A 147 -6.08 22.83 -14.65
CA ASN A 147 -7.00 23.04 -15.78
C ASN A 147 -7.97 24.19 -15.49
N PRO A 148 -7.87 25.34 -16.20
CA PRO A 148 -8.74 26.49 -15.96
C PRO A 148 -10.21 26.27 -16.35
N ASP A 149 -10.49 25.25 -17.18
CA ASP A 149 -11.85 24.93 -17.65
C ASP A 149 -12.59 23.99 -16.67
N GLN A 150 -11.94 23.59 -15.56
CA GLN A 150 -12.51 22.69 -14.57
C GLN A 150 -12.65 23.36 -13.21
N VAL A 151 -13.86 23.36 -12.67
CA VAL A 151 -14.11 23.71 -11.28
C VAL A 151 -13.60 22.60 -10.38
N THR A 152 -12.56 22.88 -9.58
CA THR A 152 -11.97 21.91 -8.68
C THR A 152 -12.46 22.13 -7.25
N VAL A 153 -13.13 21.10 -6.72
CA VAL A 153 -13.63 21.07 -5.35
C VAL A 153 -12.80 20.08 -4.52
N VAL A 154 -12.25 20.53 -3.42
CA VAL A 154 -11.47 19.70 -2.49
C VAL A 154 -12.24 19.52 -1.20
N GLN A 155 -12.38 18.28 -0.75
CA GLN A 155 -12.90 17.93 0.55
C GLN A 155 -11.78 17.35 1.43
N ILE A 156 -11.57 17.96 2.60
CA ILE A 156 -10.50 17.58 3.52
C ILE A 156 -11.05 16.53 4.50
N ALA A 157 -10.43 15.33 4.49
CA ALA A 157 -10.77 14.28 5.47
C ALA A 157 -10.29 14.66 6.88
N PRO A 158 -11.00 14.23 7.95
CA PRO A 158 -10.63 14.54 9.34
C PRO A 158 -9.21 14.09 9.72
N ALA A 159 -8.79 12.90 9.27
CA ALA A 159 -7.44 12.41 9.52
C ALA A 159 -6.36 13.26 8.84
N VAL A 160 -6.60 13.71 7.61
CA VAL A 160 -5.68 14.61 6.89
C VAL A 160 -5.61 15.97 7.60
N ARG A 161 -6.74 16.51 8.01
CA ARG A 161 -6.80 17.77 8.78
C ARG A 161 -5.94 17.73 10.04
N ALA A 162 -5.90 16.57 10.73
CA ALA A 162 -5.12 16.41 11.95
C ALA A 162 -3.62 16.18 11.71
N ALA A 163 -3.25 15.50 10.63
CA ALA A 163 -1.90 14.96 10.43
C ALA A 163 -1.09 15.62 9.30
N TRP A 164 -1.67 16.53 8.51
CA TRP A 164 -0.97 17.10 7.34
C TRP A 164 0.34 17.79 7.69
N GLY A 165 0.43 18.42 8.88
CA GLY A 165 1.61 19.12 9.33
C GLY A 165 2.80 18.20 9.59
N GLU A 166 2.57 16.94 9.96
CA GLU A 166 3.62 15.95 10.22
C GLU A 166 4.44 15.67 8.95
N ALA A 167 3.80 15.67 7.76
CA ALA A 167 4.47 15.49 6.49
C ALA A 167 5.46 16.62 6.16
N PHE A 168 5.30 17.79 6.77
CA PHE A 168 6.16 18.95 6.62
C PHE A 168 7.04 19.21 7.83
N GLY A 169 7.10 18.28 8.79
CA GLY A 169 7.89 18.41 10.01
C GLY A 169 7.41 19.54 10.94
N MET A 170 6.14 19.93 10.87
CA MET A 170 5.55 20.95 11.73
C MET A 170 5.16 20.37 13.07
N ASP A 171 5.37 21.10 14.13
CA ASP A 171 4.94 20.71 15.48
C ASP A 171 3.41 20.67 15.59
N THR A 172 2.93 19.77 16.45
CA THR A 172 1.50 19.63 16.77
C THR A 172 0.94 20.97 17.26
N GLY A 173 -0.12 21.43 16.61
CA GLY A 173 -0.77 22.72 16.93
C GLY A 173 -0.29 23.92 16.11
N THR A 174 0.85 23.82 15.40
CA THR A 174 1.30 24.88 14.48
C THR A 174 0.66 24.75 13.09
N ALA A 175 0.31 23.52 12.70
CA ALA A 175 -0.35 23.22 11.43
C ALA A 175 -1.85 23.48 11.51
N THR A 176 -2.29 24.66 11.13
CA THR A 176 -3.70 25.06 11.18
C THR A 176 -4.47 24.68 9.91
N ILE A 177 -5.78 24.46 10.04
CA ILE A 177 -6.67 24.19 8.90
C ILE A 177 -6.66 25.37 7.89
N GLY A 178 -6.53 26.59 8.36
CA GLY A 178 -6.46 27.79 7.51
C GLY A 178 -5.24 27.79 6.60
N GLN A 179 -4.10 27.30 7.08
CA GLN A 179 -2.88 27.15 6.27
C GLN A 179 -3.09 26.09 5.19
N LEU A 180 -3.69 24.94 5.52
CA LEU A 180 -3.99 23.89 4.56
C LEU A 180 -4.97 24.38 3.49
N VAL A 181 -6.06 25.06 3.86
CA VAL A 181 -7.02 25.65 2.93
C VAL A 181 -6.33 26.67 2.00
N THR A 182 -5.47 27.52 2.56
CA THR A 182 -4.73 28.51 1.80
C THR A 182 -3.77 27.84 0.79
N ALA A 183 -3.09 26.78 1.21
CA ALA A 183 -2.19 26.01 0.34
C ALA A 183 -2.98 25.40 -0.83
N LEU A 184 -4.10 24.72 -0.57
CA LEU A 184 -4.94 24.10 -1.58
C LEU A 184 -5.49 25.13 -2.59
N ARG A 185 -5.94 26.30 -2.11
CA ARG A 185 -6.39 27.39 -2.98
C ARG A 185 -5.26 27.94 -3.86
N LYS A 186 -4.06 28.07 -3.31
CA LYS A 186 -2.87 28.50 -4.11
C LYS A 186 -2.46 27.45 -5.14
N MET A 187 -2.79 26.18 -4.93
CA MET A 187 -2.57 25.11 -5.90
C MET A 187 -3.63 25.08 -7.01
N GLY A 188 -4.70 25.87 -6.92
CA GLY A 188 -5.74 25.98 -7.94
C GLY A 188 -7.11 25.41 -7.52
N ALA A 189 -7.30 25.01 -6.27
CA ALA A 189 -8.60 24.59 -5.79
C ALA A 189 -9.55 25.80 -5.69
N GLU A 190 -10.67 25.75 -6.40
CA GLU A 190 -11.67 26.84 -6.39
C GLU A 190 -12.47 26.79 -5.08
N TYR A 191 -12.89 25.60 -4.68
CA TYR A 191 -13.62 25.39 -3.42
C TYR A 191 -12.91 24.37 -2.53
N VAL A 192 -12.84 24.68 -1.25
CA VAL A 192 -12.24 23.79 -0.24
C VAL A 192 -13.20 23.67 0.94
N TYR A 193 -13.64 22.45 1.22
CA TYR A 193 -14.56 22.11 2.30
C TYR A 193 -13.94 21.15 3.30
N ASP A 194 -14.30 21.29 4.55
CA ASP A 194 -14.05 20.26 5.57
C ASP A 194 -15.16 19.19 5.49
N THR A 195 -14.84 17.94 5.75
CA THR A 195 -15.83 16.84 5.77
C THR A 195 -16.94 17.10 6.81
N THR A 196 -16.67 17.84 7.89
CA THR A 196 -17.67 18.23 8.88
C THR A 196 -18.79 19.12 8.30
N PHE A 197 -18.57 19.73 7.13
CA PHE A 197 -19.59 20.51 6.43
C PHE A 197 -20.62 19.63 5.72
N SER A 198 -20.23 18.41 5.35
CA SER A 198 -21.07 17.48 4.56
C SER A 198 -21.52 16.24 5.33
N ALA A 199 -21.24 16.17 6.62
CA ALA A 199 -21.58 15.06 7.52
C ALA A 199 -22.95 15.25 8.18
#